data_edb505c67d7ff088514c4a167cd26397
#
_entry.id   edb505c67d7ff088514c4a167cd26397
#
_cell.length_a   1.000
_cell.length_b   1.000
_cell.length_c   1.000
_cell.angle_alpha   90.00
_cell.angle_beta   90.00
_cell.angle_gamma   90.00
#
_symmetry.space_group_name_H-M   'P 1'
#
loop_
_entity.id
_entity.type
_entity.pdbx_description
1 polymer ?
#
loop_
_entity_poly.entity_id
_entity_poly.type
_entity_poly.pdbx_seq_one_letter_code
_entity_poly.pdbx_strand_id
1 'polypeptide(L)'
;GVGIASSFMLANEGVTGTQSAGLTLTFTDGSKLDVINAGNAAATHDVSVPGGAGEASITVTTNNNAQTGLDFFATGTAIGVEWHSAADFMADGLKVSASYSGSSGAAATGTQAMDSSWGVGATYVTTAGDSTVTIGGGIASSETRYSGTAPTADRNGFNIGISAVTGDLTVGVGYGDGDTFDDQGNATTNTANTSSVQVDGSVLKAGVKYVSGDITMAIGATAGEAKDSSTMGTAGTTDDAYDSVGASLTYAVASGVSAVLGYTTVDVQDEGASDTSGGSAWYVGATMSF
;
A
#
# COMPACT_ATOMS: atom_id res chain seq x y z
N GLY A 1 19.19 20.70 20.35
CA GLY A 1 18.73 21.60 19.26
C GLY A 1 17.61 20.99 18.47
N VAL A 2 16.92 21.78 17.71
CA VAL A 2 15.86 21.35 16.79
C VAL A 2 16.20 21.88 15.42
N GLY A 3 16.32 21.00 14.42
CA GLY A 3 16.37 21.36 13.02
C GLY A 3 14.95 21.52 12.49
N ILE A 4 14.71 22.54 11.69
CA ILE A 4 13.42 22.75 11.05
C ILE A 4 13.63 22.67 9.54
N ALA A 5 12.94 21.74 8.89
CA ALA A 5 12.84 21.69 7.44
C ALA A 5 11.38 21.90 7.05
N SER A 6 11.13 22.74 6.06
CA SER A 6 9.80 22.93 5.50
C SER A 6 9.86 22.80 3.98
N SER A 7 8.89 22.14 3.41
CA SER A 7 8.70 22.06 1.96
C SER A 7 7.41 22.80 1.59
N PHE A 8 7.52 23.71 0.63
CA PHE A 8 6.35 24.38 0.06
C PHE A 8 6.28 24.02 -1.41
N MET A 9 5.12 23.54 -1.87
CA MET A 9 4.84 23.51 -3.30
C MET A 9 4.13 24.79 -3.70
N LEU A 10 4.75 25.57 -4.57
CA LEU A 10 4.08 26.67 -5.26
C LEU A 10 3.29 26.04 -6.43
N ALA A 11 1.98 26.09 -6.37
CA ALA A 11 1.16 25.69 -7.52
C ALA A 11 1.32 26.71 -8.63
N ASN A 12 1.56 26.23 -9.85
CA ASN A 12 1.40 27.02 -11.06
C ASN A 12 -0.10 27.14 -11.37
N GLU A 13 -0.57 28.32 -11.76
CA GLU A 13 -1.96 28.54 -12.16
C GLU A 13 -2.37 27.53 -13.25
N GLY A 14 -3.41 26.74 -12.98
CA GLY A 14 -3.95 25.74 -13.91
C GLY A 14 -3.79 24.27 -13.51
N VAL A 15 -3.13 23.96 -12.41
CA VAL A 15 -3.07 22.59 -11.89
C VAL A 15 -4.08 22.44 -10.76
N THR A 16 -5.18 21.73 -11.01
CA THR A 16 -6.09 21.25 -9.98
C THR A 16 -5.43 20.08 -9.25
N GLY A 17 -4.54 20.37 -8.32
CA GLY A 17 -3.90 19.40 -7.45
C GLY A 17 -3.90 19.91 -6.02
N THR A 18 -4.18 19.03 -5.07
CA THR A 18 -4.03 19.30 -3.65
C THR A 18 -2.59 19.69 -3.37
N GLN A 19 -2.39 20.89 -2.89
CA GLN A 19 -1.09 21.35 -2.42
C GLN A 19 -0.82 20.71 -1.07
N SER A 20 0.21 19.91 -1.00
CA SER A 20 0.70 19.39 0.28
C SER A 20 1.80 20.32 0.79
N ALA A 21 1.53 21.06 1.85
CA ALA A 21 2.54 21.71 2.63
C ALA A 21 2.88 20.83 3.83
N GLY A 22 4.16 20.62 4.09
CA GLY A 22 4.61 19.82 5.22
C GLY A 22 5.67 20.59 6.02
N LEU A 23 5.72 20.31 7.33
CA LEU A 23 6.77 20.78 8.22
C LEU A 23 7.36 19.57 8.94
N THR A 24 8.65 19.34 8.77
CA THR A 24 9.39 18.33 9.53
C THR A 24 10.27 19.02 10.57
N LEU A 25 10.10 18.65 11.82
CA LEU A 25 11.00 19.01 12.92
C LEU A 25 11.94 17.83 13.16
N THR A 26 13.24 18.07 13.07
CA THR A 26 14.26 17.06 13.38
C THR A 26 14.92 17.43 14.71
N PHE A 27 14.92 16.51 15.66
CA PHE A 27 15.51 16.69 16.96
C PHE A 27 16.97 16.23 16.98
N THR A 28 17.74 16.68 18.00
CA THR A 28 19.17 16.35 18.09
C THR A 28 19.49 14.89 18.35
N ASP A 29 18.52 14.12 18.85
CA ASP A 29 18.61 12.68 19.00
C ASP A 29 18.33 11.90 17.71
N GLY A 30 17.99 12.62 16.63
CA GLY A 30 17.65 12.03 15.34
C GLY A 30 16.17 11.68 15.16
N SER A 31 15.34 11.85 16.19
CA SER A 31 13.89 11.70 16.06
C SER A 31 13.29 12.83 15.20
N LYS A 32 12.10 12.59 14.65
CA LYS A 32 11.42 13.56 13.78
C LYS A 32 9.95 13.66 14.15
N LEU A 33 9.39 14.82 13.89
CA LEU A 33 7.95 15.06 13.94
C LEU A 33 7.54 15.74 12.63
N ASP A 34 6.76 15.02 11.83
CA ASP A 34 6.10 15.56 10.65
C ASP A 34 4.74 16.14 11.04
N VAL A 35 4.50 17.37 10.61
CA VAL A 35 3.27 18.13 10.89
C VAL A 35 2.70 18.61 9.57
N ILE A 36 1.39 18.45 9.41
CA ILE A 36 0.69 18.67 8.14
C ILE A 36 1.19 17.71 7.07
N ASN A 37 0.29 17.01 6.41
CA ASN A 37 0.63 15.99 5.42
C ASN A 37 1.43 14.80 6.03
N ALA A 38 1.07 14.45 7.24
CA ALA A 38 1.62 13.27 7.90
C ALA A 38 1.11 11.99 7.21
N GLY A 39 1.96 10.98 7.17
CA GLY A 39 1.62 9.64 6.71
C GLY A 39 0.84 8.84 7.75
N ASN A 40 0.71 7.55 7.50
CA ASN A 40 0.25 6.59 8.48
C ASN A 40 1.44 5.77 9.01
N ALA A 41 1.68 5.81 10.30
CA ALA A 41 2.83 5.15 10.91
C ALA A 41 2.84 3.62 10.68
N ALA A 42 1.69 2.99 10.54
CA ALA A 42 1.65 1.56 10.19
C ALA A 42 2.20 1.31 8.78
N ALA A 43 1.79 2.12 7.81
CA ALA A 43 2.29 2.03 6.42
C ALA A 43 3.79 2.41 6.31
N THR A 44 4.26 3.34 7.15
CA THR A 44 5.69 3.73 7.20
C THR A 44 6.61 2.55 7.50
N HIS A 45 6.11 1.55 8.18
CA HIS A 45 6.85 0.36 8.60
C HIS A 45 6.53 -0.89 7.79
N ASP A 46 5.85 -0.77 6.67
CA ASP A 46 5.67 -1.86 5.72
C ASP A 46 7.01 -2.39 5.24
N VAL A 47 7.17 -3.70 5.26
CA VAL A 47 8.35 -4.34 4.72
C VAL A 47 8.21 -4.50 3.21
N SER A 48 9.17 -3.96 2.48
CA SER A 48 9.21 -4.11 1.04
C SER A 48 9.39 -5.58 0.64
N VAL A 49 8.40 -6.13 -0.04
CA VAL A 49 8.46 -7.46 -0.64
C VAL A 49 8.96 -7.31 -2.08
N PRO A 50 10.10 -7.95 -2.43
CA PRO A 50 10.62 -7.84 -3.79
C PRO A 50 9.72 -8.55 -4.80
N GLY A 51 9.86 -8.21 -6.06
CA GLY A 51 9.12 -8.83 -7.16
C GLY A 51 8.43 -7.81 -8.03
N GLY A 52 7.56 -8.29 -8.88
CA GLY A 52 6.79 -7.49 -9.82
C GLY A 52 7.14 -7.76 -11.28
N ALA A 53 6.27 -7.30 -12.13
CA ALA A 53 6.32 -7.56 -13.57
C ALA A 53 7.09 -6.49 -14.38
N GLY A 54 7.76 -5.56 -13.69
CA GLY A 54 8.33 -4.38 -14.33
C GLY A 54 7.24 -3.53 -14.98
N GLU A 55 7.35 -3.27 -16.28
CA GLU A 55 6.36 -2.49 -17.04
C GLU A 55 5.18 -3.34 -17.56
N ALA A 56 5.17 -4.66 -17.37
CA ALA A 56 4.04 -5.49 -17.77
C ALA A 56 2.86 -5.28 -16.83
N SER A 57 1.70 -4.95 -17.36
CA SER A 57 0.49 -4.71 -16.59
C SER A 57 -0.75 -5.24 -17.28
N ILE A 58 -1.75 -5.59 -16.49
CA ILE A 58 -3.08 -5.97 -16.93
C ILE A 58 -4.08 -5.06 -16.25
N THR A 59 -4.98 -4.47 -17.04
CA THR A 59 -6.12 -3.74 -16.49
C THR A 59 -7.24 -4.74 -16.26
N VAL A 60 -7.68 -4.85 -15.02
CA VAL A 60 -8.86 -5.61 -14.62
C VAL A 60 -10.06 -4.68 -14.66
N THR A 61 -11.15 -5.12 -15.27
CA THR A 61 -12.35 -4.31 -15.47
C THR A 61 -13.51 -4.63 -14.53
N THR A 62 -13.25 -5.47 -13.52
CA THR A 62 -14.22 -5.84 -12.49
C THR A 62 -14.19 -4.86 -11.33
N ASN A 63 -15.28 -4.77 -10.57
CA ASN A 63 -15.37 -3.98 -9.33
C ASN A 63 -14.80 -4.76 -8.12
N ASN A 64 -13.67 -5.43 -8.31
CA ASN A 64 -13.07 -6.27 -7.30
C ASN A 64 -12.49 -5.42 -6.16
N ASN A 65 -12.91 -5.71 -4.94
CA ASN A 65 -12.48 -5.04 -3.71
C ASN A 65 -11.37 -5.77 -2.96
N ALA A 66 -10.89 -6.90 -3.50
CA ALA A 66 -9.79 -7.63 -2.89
C ALA A 66 -8.54 -6.75 -2.76
N GLN A 67 -7.91 -6.82 -1.62
CA GLN A 67 -6.75 -6.01 -1.32
C GLN A 67 -5.51 -6.49 -2.09
N THR A 68 -4.78 -5.56 -2.67
CA THR A 68 -3.53 -5.83 -3.40
C THR A 68 -2.29 -5.23 -2.73
N GLY A 69 -2.48 -4.40 -1.72
CA GLY A 69 -1.44 -3.77 -0.90
C GLY A 69 -1.44 -4.29 0.53
N LEU A 70 -0.30 -4.27 1.20
CA LEU A 70 -0.22 -4.57 2.63
C LEU A 70 -0.88 -3.48 3.50
N ASP A 71 -1.17 -2.36 2.89
CA ASP A 71 -1.72 -1.18 3.54
C ASP A 71 -3.25 -1.19 3.44
N PHE A 72 -3.91 -1.56 4.53
CA PHE A 72 -5.38 -1.53 4.69
C PHE A 72 -5.91 -0.17 5.14
N PHE A 73 -5.04 0.83 5.21
CA PHE A 73 -5.37 2.08 5.86
C PHE A 73 -5.67 3.15 4.82
N ALA A 74 -6.76 3.88 5.01
CA ALA A 74 -7.01 5.09 4.25
C ALA A 74 -5.89 6.10 4.55
N THR A 75 -4.90 6.16 3.70
CA THR A 75 -3.90 7.21 3.71
C THR A 75 -4.51 8.45 3.07
N GLY A 76 -5.22 9.23 3.87
CA GLY A 76 -5.62 10.56 3.42
C GLY A 76 -4.44 11.51 3.56
N THR A 77 -4.33 12.51 2.67
CA THR A 77 -3.53 13.72 2.86
C THR A 77 -4.18 14.61 3.94
N ALA A 78 -4.51 14.01 5.08
CA ALA A 78 -5.16 14.69 6.15
C ALA A 78 -4.16 15.54 6.94
N ILE A 79 -4.63 16.64 7.48
CA ILE A 79 -3.88 17.42 8.44
C ILE A 79 -3.64 16.57 9.68
N GLY A 80 -2.39 16.21 9.95
CA GLY A 80 -2.04 15.33 11.03
C GLY A 80 -0.61 15.51 11.50
N VAL A 81 -0.19 14.62 12.35
CA VAL A 81 1.17 14.53 12.88
C VAL A 81 1.66 13.09 12.80
N GLU A 82 2.93 12.91 12.49
CA GLU A 82 3.61 11.62 12.57
C GLU A 82 4.96 11.80 13.26
N TRP A 83 5.13 11.10 14.36
CA TRP A 83 6.39 11.04 15.07
C TRP A 83 7.17 9.80 14.65
N HIS A 84 8.47 9.98 14.42
CA HIS A 84 9.42 8.92 14.12
C HIS A 84 10.50 8.91 15.20
N SER A 85 10.79 7.77 15.77
CA SER A 85 11.91 7.63 16.68
C SER A 85 13.24 7.88 15.99
N ALA A 86 14.27 8.17 16.78
CA ALA A 86 15.65 8.02 16.33
C ALA A 86 15.92 6.57 15.87
N ALA A 87 17.00 6.38 15.11
CA ALA A 87 17.54 5.05 14.89
C ALA A 87 17.93 4.41 16.24
N ASP A 88 17.83 3.09 16.31
CA ASP A 88 18.21 2.32 17.51
C ASP A 88 17.41 2.71 18.76
N PHE A 89 16.11 3.01 18.56
CA PHE A 89 15.19 3.35 19.64
C PHE A 89 15.03 2.17 20.61
N MET A 90 15.47 2.31 21.84
CA MET A 90 15.44 1.29 22.90
C MET A 90 16.27 0.01 22.60
N ALA A 91 16.60 -0.28 21.35
CA ALA A 91 17.41 -1.42 20.92
C ALA A 91 18.05 -1.12 19.56
N ASP A 92 19.24 -1.67 19.34
CA ASP A 92 19.96 -1.53 18.07
C ASP A 92 19.08 -2.06 16.91
N GLY A 93 18.93 -1.26 15.86
CA GLY A 93 18.13 -1.59 14.68
C GLY A 93 16.62 -1.38 14.83
N LEU A 94 16.11 -0.98 16.00
CA LEU A 94 14.68 -0.71 16.19
C LEU A 94 14.33 0.74 15.84
N LYS A 95 13.29 0.90 15.03
CA LYS A 95 12.61 2.17 14.76
C LYS A 95 11.12 2.02 15.05
N VAL A 96 10.51 3.06 15.57
CA VAL A 96 9.08 3.12 15.89
C VAL A 96 8.50 4.44 15.38
N SER A 97 7.29 4.41 14.89
CA SER A 97 6.54 5.62 14.54
C SER A 97 5.12 5.56 15.12
N ALA A 98 4.56 6.72 15.35
CA ALA A 98 3.16 6.90 15.76
C ALA A 98 2.57 8.08 15.01
N SER A 99 1.37 7.94 14.49
CA SER A 99 0.67 8.97 13.73
C SER A 99 -0.75 9.21 14.21
N TYR A 100 -1.21 10.41 14.01
CA TYR A 100 -2.62 10.79 14.15
C TYR A 100 -2.97 11.81 13.06
N SER A 101 -4.07 11.59 12.40
CA SER A 101 -4.63 12.50 11.40
C SER A 101 -6.07 12.81 11.72
N GLY A 102 -6.45 14.07 11.62
CA GLY A 102 -7.81 14.51 11.73
C GLY A 102 -8.58 14.35 10.41
N SER A 103 -9.78 14.90 10.37
CA SER A 103 -10.67 14.82 9.21
C SER A 103 -10.03 15.36 7.93
N SER A 104 -10.19 14.64 6.84
CA SER A 104 -9.79 15.08 5.49
C SER A 104 -10.74 16.12 4.87
N GLY A 105 -11.73 16.60 5.61
CA GLY A 105 -12.74 17.55 5.16
C GLY A 105 -14.12 16.90 4.90
N ALA A 106 -15.04 17.67 4.35
CA ALA A 106 -16.37 17.16 4.03
C ALA A 106 -16.29 16.19 2.84
N ALA A 107 -16.88 15.00 2.99
CA ALA A 107 -17.04 14.08 1.87
C ALA A 107 -17.90 14.73 0.77
N ALA A 108 -17.46 14.63 -0.47
CA ALA A 108 -18.33 14.94 -1.60
C ALA A 108 -19.46 13.90 -1.67
N THR A 109 -20.61 14.27 -2.24
CA THR A 109 -21.75 13.37 -2.34
C THR A 109 -21.36 12.05 -3.01
N GLY A 110 -21.59 10.92 -2.36
CA GLY A 110 -21.24 9.59 -2.86
C GLY A 110 -19.78 9.17 -2.64
N THR A 111 -19.00 9.92 -1.85
CA THR A 111 -17.62 9.56 -1.53
C THR A 111 -17.42 9.34 -0.02
N GLN A 112 -16.40 8.57 0.31
CA GLN A 112 -15.95 8.39 1.70
C GLN A 112 -15.02 9.53 2.07
N ALA A 113 -15.09 10.01 3.31
CA ALA A 113 -14.11 10.89 3.91
C ALA A 113 -13.67 10.30 5.25
N MET A 114 -12.38 10.36 5.50
CA MET A 114 -11.83 9.98 6.79
C MET A 114 -12.12 11.09 7.81
N ASP A 115 -12.67 10.72 8.96
CA ASP A 115 -12.90 11.64 10.09
C ASP A 115 -11.68 11.74 10.99
N SER A 116 -11.08 10.61 11.31
CA SER A 116 -9.83 10.55 12.05
C SER A 116 -9.12 9.24 11.76
N SER A 117 -7.81 9.23 11.91
CA SER A 117 -7.03 7.99 11.90
C SER A 117 -5.85 8.07 12.86
N TRP A 118 -5.44 6.93 13.36
CA TRP A 118 -4.20 6.77 14.10
C TRP A 118 -3.47 5.52 13.62
N GLY A 119 -2.18 5.51 13.78
CA GLY A 119 -1.35 4.37 13.44
C GLY A 119 -0.13 4.28 14.34
N VAL A 120 0.34 3.08 14.55
CA VAL A 120 1.61 2.77 15.20
C VAL A 120 2.31 1.68 14.42
N GLY A 121 3.59 1.85 14.16
CA GLY A 121 4.39 0.86 13.47
C GLY A 121 5.80 0.77 14.01
N ALA A 122 6.45 -0.35 13.70
CA ALA A 122 7.83 -0.59 14.07
C ALA A 122 8.57 -1.38 12.98
N THR A 123 9.85 -1.07 12.81
CA THR A 123 10.78 -1.85 11.98
C THR A 123 11.99 -2.23 12.81
N TYR A 124 12.36 -3.49 12.75
CA TYR A 124 13.57 -4.01 13.37
C TYR A 124 14.50 -4.57 12.31
N VAL A 125 15.73 -4.06 12.27
CA VAL A 125 16.77 -4.51 11.34
C VAL A 125 17.87 -5.19 12.15
N THR A 126 18.22 -6.41 11.78
CA THR A 126 19.26 -7.19 12.43
C THR A 126 20.08 -7.98 11.43
N THR A 127 21.16 -8.57 11.88
CA THR A 127 21.99 -9.47 11.07
C THR A 127 21.88 -10.91 11.59
N ALA A 128 21.75 -11.85 10.66
CA ALA A 128 21.74 -13.30 10.92
C ALA A 128 22.77 -13.96 10.00
N GLY A 129 23.98 -14.22 10.53
CA GLY A 129 25.11 -14.61 9.69
C GLY A 129 25.48 -13.51 8.71
N ASP A 130 25.52 -13.84 7.42
CA ASP A 130 25.83 -12.90 6.33
C ASP A 130 24.57 -12.17 5.80
N SER A 131 23.43 -12.38 6.42
CA SER A 131 22.15 -11.81 5.98
C SER A 131 21.77 -10.60 6.82
N THR A 132 21.27 -9.55 6.17
CA THR A 132 20.53 -8.48 6.83
C THR A 132 19.04 -8.84 6.80
N VAL A 133 18.43 -8.92 7.98
CA VAL A 133 17.00 -9.24 8.14
C VAL A 133 16.25 -8.01 8.62
N THR A 134 15.19 -7.69 7.93
CA THR A 134 14.25 -6.63 8.30
C THR A 134 12.91 -7.25 8.64
N ILE A 135 12.38 -6.94 9.82
CA ILE A 135 11.03 -7.29 10.25
C ILE A 135 10.32 -5.97 10.52
N GLY A 136 9.12 -5.83 10.01
CA GLY A 136 8.37 -4.59 10.21
C GLY A 136 6.87 -4.79 10.06
N GLY A 137 6.13 -3.79 10.48
CA GLY A 137 4.70 -3.75 10.37
C GLY A 137 4.07 -2.78 11.34
N GLY A 138 2.75 -2.73 11.35
CA GLY A 138 2.02 -1.83 12.21
C GLY A 138 0.55 -2.15 12.30
N ILE A 139 -0.11 -1.38 13.12
CA ILE A 139 -1.56 -1.40 13.33
C ILE A 139 -2.09 0.02 13.12
N ALA A 140 -3.26 0.14 12.54
CA ALA A 140 -3.93 1.41 12.42
C ALA A 140 -5.45 1.25 12.54
N SER A 141 -6.09 2.37 12.86
CA SER A 141 -7.54 2.49 12.88
C SER A 141 -7.92 3.83 12.27
N SER A 142 -9.01 3.84 11.53
CA SER A 142 -9.58 5.07 10.98
C SER A 142 -11.10 5.04 11.12
N GLU A 143 -11.66 6.20 11.42
CA GLU A 143 -13.11 6.43 11.36
C GLU A 143 -13.43 7.03 9.98
N THR A 144 -14.35 6.40 9.26
CA THR A 144 -14.75 6.84 7.92
C THR A 144 -16.20 7.27 7.91
N ARG A 145 -16.45 8.45 7.38
CA ARG A 145 -17.80 9.00 7.20
C ARG A 145 -18.20 8.95 5.73
N TYR A 146 -19.41 8.51 5.48
CA TYR A 146 -20.07 8.68 4.20
C TYR A 146 -20.79 10.02 4.09
N SER A 147 -20.79 10.64 2.92
CA SER A 147 -21.65 11.79 2.67
C SER A 147 -23.09 11.32 2.50
N GLY A 148 -23.96 11.72 3.43
CA GLY A 148 -25.37 11.39 3.41
C GLY A 148 -25.84 10.82 4.76
N THR A 149 -26.77 9.90 4.71
CA THR A 149 -27.35 9.22 5.90
C THR A 149 -26.64 7.91 6.25
N ALA A 150 -25.54 7.60 5.61
CA ALA A 150 -24.80 6.38 5.87
C ALA A 150 -24.04 6.45 7.21
N PRO A 151 -23.94 5.36 7.95
CA PRO A 151 -23.25 5.32 9.21
C PRO A 151 -21.75 5.56 9.06
N THR A 152 -21.11 6.12 10.08
CA THR A 152 -19.67 6.05 10.25
C THR A 152 -19.27 4.58 10.42
N ALA A 153 -18.18 4.18 9.79
CA ALA A 153 -17.61 2.86 9.97
C ALA A 153 -16.15 3.00 10.43
N ASP A 154 -15.81 2.27 11.45
CA ASP A 154 -14.43 2.16 11.90
C ASP A 154 -13.70 1.14 11.01
N ARG A 155 -12.53 1.48 10.52
CA ARG A 155 -11.63 0.56 9.81
C ARG A 155 -10.44 0.28 10.69
N ASN A 156 -10.17 -0.98 10.90
CA ASN A 156 -9.01 -1.45 11.66
C ASN A 156 -8.19 -2.38 10.77
N GLY A 157 -6.90 -2.40 10.95
CA GLY A 157 -6.06 -3.32 10.23
C GLY A 157 -4.66 -3.40 10.79
N PHE A 158 -3.94 -4.39 10.33
CA PHE A 158 -2.52 -4.55 10.60
C PHE A 158 -1.78 -5.08 9.38
N ASN A 159 -0.50 -4.84 9.35
CA ASN A 159 0.43 -5.49 8.45
C ASN A 159 1.64 -6.03 9.20
N ILE A 160 2.26 -7.03 8.65
CA ILE A 160 3.54 -7.58 9.11
C ILE A 160 4.32 -8.11 7.92
N GLY A 161 5.61 -7.90 7.92
CA GLY A 161 6.48 -8.44 6.88
C GLY A 161 7.87 -8.77 7.40
N ILE A 162 8.54 -9.61 6.63
CA ILE A 162 9.95 -9.93 6.83
C ILE A 162 10.65 -9.95 5.47
N SER A 163 11.83 -9.37 5.42
CA SER A 163 12.73 -9.52 4.27
C SER A 163 14.14 -9.83 4.72
N ALA A 164 14.87 -10.55 3.89
CA ALA A 164 16.27 -10.88 4.12
C ALA A 164 17.08 -10.60 2.85
N VAL A 165 18.24 -9.96 3.04
CA VAL A 165 19.23 -9.70 2.00
C VAL A 165 20.50 -10.46 2.33
N THR A 166 20.93 -11.34 1.42
CA THR A 166 22.15 -12.14 1.52
C THR A 166 22.93 -12.01 0.23
N GLY A 167 24.01 -11.22 0.24
CA GLY A 167 24.74 -10.89 -0.98
C GLY A 167 23.81 -10.26 -2.01
N ASP A 168 23.71 -10.90 -3.16
CA ASP A 168 22.90 -10.45 -4.31
C ASP A 168 21.42 -10.86 -4.24
N LEU A 169 21.05 -11.69 -3.25
CA LEU A 169 19.70 -12.23 -3.11
C LEU A 169 18.90 -11.45 -2.07
N THR A 170 17.69 -11.07 -2.44
CA THR A 170 16.67 -10.53 -1.52
C THR A 170 15.45 -11.43 -1.58
N VAL A 171 14.93 -11.82 -0.45
CA VAL A 171 13.65 -12.54 -0.30
C VAL A 171 12.75 -11.77 0.66
N GLY A 172 11.44 -11.84 0.46
CA GLY A 172 10.51 -11.16 1.35
C GLY A 172 9.12 -11.80 1.32
N VAL A 173 8.43 -11.67 2.45
CA VAL A 173 7.03 -12.04 2.64
C VAL A 173 6.36 -10.97 3.46
N GLY A 174 5.14 -10.62 3.12
CA GLY A 174 4.31 -9.68 3.86
C GLY A 174 2.87 -10.18 3.91
N TYR A 175 2.21 -9.91 5.02
CA TYR A 175 0.79 -10.20 5.24
C TYR A 175 0.11 -8.97 5.82
N GLY A 176 -1.07 -8.67 5.33
CA GLY A 176 -1.95 -7.63 5.85
C GLY A 176 -3.35 -8.20 6.04
N ASP A 177 -4.06 -7.67 7.03
CA ASP A 177 -5.42 -8.05 7.34
C ASP A 177 -6.14 -6.87 7.98
N GLY A 178 -7.41 -6.70 7.63
CA GLY A 178 -8.17 -5.58 8.15
C GLY A 178 -9.49 -5.35 7.43
N ASP A 179 -10.14 -4.31 7.86
CA ASP A 179 -11.44 -3.91 7.33
C ASP A 179 -11.28 -3.26 5.95
N THR A 180 -12.05 -3.72 4.99
CA THR A 180 -12.26 -3.12 3.69
C THR A 180 -13.74 -2.83 3.47
N PHE A 181 -14.13 -2.40 2.29
CA PHE A 181 -15.53 -2.15 1.97
C PHE A 181 -15.92 -3.00 0.77
N ASP A 182 -17.02 -3.71 0.92
CA ASP A 182 -17.71 -4.32 -0.19
C ASP A 182 -18.54 -3.23 -0.88
N ASP A 183 -18.10 -2.80 -2.03
CA ASP A 183 -18.84 -1.92 -2.93
C ASP A 183 -19.79 -2.77 -3.76
N GLN A 184 -20.94 -3.07 -3.23
CA GLN A 184 -22.05 -3.73 -3.94
C GLN A 184 -22.41 -2.94 -5.23
N GLY A 185 -21.46 -2.89 -6.14
CA GLY A 185 -21.63 -2.30 -7.45
C GLY A 185 -22.57 -3.16 -8.27
N ASN A 186 -23.80 -2.71 -8.47
CA ASN A 186 -24.59 -3.23 -9.56
C ASN A 186 -23.84 -2.95 -10.88
N ALA A 187 -23.14 -3.94 -11.38
CA ALA A 187 -22.34 -3.90 -12.61
C ALA A 187 -23.13 -3.40 -13.85
N THR A 188 -24.46 -3.30 -13.76
CA THR A 188 -25.33 -2.87 -14.83
C THR A 188 -25.66 -1.38 -14.84
N THR A 189 -25.44 -0.64 -13.76
CA THR A 189 -25.93 0.76 -13.73
C THR A 189 -24.90 1.80 -13.33
N ASN A 190 -23.67 1.45 -12.97
CA ASN A 190 -22.62 2.40 -12.56
C ASN A 190 -23.16 3.57 -11.68
N THR A 191 -24.23 3.30 -10.95
CA THR A 191 -24.80 4.24 -10.02
C THR A 191 -24.02 4.05 -8.73
N ALA A 192 -23.25 5.05 -8.34
CA ALA A 192 -22.53 5.10 -7.08
C ALA A 192 -23.41 4.55 -5.96
N ASN A 193 -23.08 3.36 -5.48
CA ASN A 193 -23.90 2.70 -4.48
C ASN A 193 -23.73 3.42 -3.17
N THR A 194 -24.82 3.84 -2.57
CA THR A 194 -24.83 4.60 -1.32
C THR A 194 -24.69 3.71 -0.10
N SER A 195 -24.34 2.46 -0.27
CA SER A 195 -24.34 1.43 0.78
C SER A 195 -23.12 0.52 0.65
N SER A 196 -21.93 1.00 0.96
CA SER A 196 -20.80 0.10 1.19
C SER A 196 -20.95 -0.54 2.55
N VAL A 197 -20.75 -1.84 2.62
CA VAL A 197 -20.71 -2.60 3.87
C VAL A 197 -19.26 -2.87 4.20
N GLN A 198 -18.92 -2.69 5.47
CA GLN A 198 -17.60 -3.05 5.97
C GLN A 198 -17.47 -4.58 6.00
N VAL A 199 -16.42 -5.09 5.45
CA VAL A 199 -16.08 -6.51 5.38
C VAL A 199 -14.63 -6.74 5.73
N ASP A 200 -14.28 -7.95 6.11
CA ASP A 200 -12.90 -8.34 6.36
C ASP A 200 -12.17 -8.57 5.03
N GLY A 201 -10.91 -8.18 4.97
CA GLY A 201 -10.04 -8.47 3.84
C GLY A 201 -8.66 -8.90 4.30
N SER A 202 -7.94 -9.60 3.43
CA SER A 202 -6.57 -9.99 3.69
C SER A 202 -5.71 -9.93 2.43
N VAL A 203 -4.40 -9.85 2.60
CA VAL A 203 -3.44 -9.92 1.50
C VAL A 203 -2.15 -10.60 1.94
N LEU A 204 -1.67 -11.50 1.11
CA LEU A 204 -0.35 -12.13 1.25
C LEU A 204 0.51 -11.75 0.04
N LYS A 205 1.74 -11.31 0.29
CA LYS A 205 2.74 -11.04 -0.75
C LYS A 205 4.01 -11.83 -0.47
N ALA A 206 4.60 -12.37 -1.51
CA ALA A 206 5.90 -13.04 -1.42
C ALA A 206 6.73 -12.75 -2.66
N GLY A 207 8.05 -12.66 -2.50
CA GLY A 207 8.90 -12.39 -3.64
C GLY A 207 10.38 -12.60 -3.41
N VAL A 208 11.08 -12.68 -4.54
CA VAL A 208 12.52 -12.87 -4.62
C VAL A 208 13.08 -11.91 -5.65
N LYS A 209 14.22 -11.30 -5.32
CA LYS A 209 15.04 -10.50 -6.25
C LYS A 209 16.49 -10.97 -6.18
N TYR A 210 17.10 -11.12 -7.33
CA TYR A 210 18.51 -11.45 -7.47
C TYR A 210 19.19 -10.42 -8.36
N VAL A 211 20.33 -9.89 -7.89
CA VAL A 211 21.15 -8.89 -8.61
C VAL A 211 22.53 -9.47 -8.84
N SER A 212 22.97 -9.60 -10.07
CA SER A 212 24.30 -10.11 -10.39
C SER A 212 24.92 -9.27 -11.51
N GLY A 213 25.89 -8.45 -11.13
CA GLY A 213 26.51 -7.50 -12.06
C GLY A 213 25.46 -6.58 -12.69
N ASP A 214 25.33 -6.63 -14.00
CA ASP A 214 24.40 -5.80 -14.77
C ASP A 214 22.96 -6.39 -14.86
N ILE A 215 22.72 -7.54 -14.26
CA ILE A 215 21.44 -8.26 -14.33
C ILE A 215 20.68 -8.14 -13.03
N THR A 216 19.41 -7.74 -13.10
CA THR A 216 18.46 -7.84 -12.01
C THR A 216 17.29 -8.71 -12.44
N MET A 217 16.97 -9.73 -11.66
CA MET A 217 15.81 -10.58 -11.84
C MET A 217 14.91 -10.48 -10.60
N ALA A 218 13.60 -10.45 -10.82
CA ALA A 218 12.64 -10.49 -9.73
C ALA A 218 11.43 -11.35 -10.11
N ILE A 219 10.88 -12.00 -9.12
CA ILE A 219 9.59 -12.68 -9.20
C ILE A 219 8.82 -12.42 -7.91
N GLY A 220 7.53 -12.16 -8.02
CA GLY A 220 6.67 -11.93 -6.88
C GLY A 220 5.27 -12.42 -7.14
N ALA A 221 4.56 -12.73 -6.07
CA ALA A 221 3.18 -13.12 -6.08
C ALA A 221 2.39 -12.32 -5.04
N THR A 222 1.13 -12.06 -5.34
CA THR A 222 0.15 -11.45 -4.44
C THR A 222 -1.11 -12.28 -4.48
N ALA A 223 -1.65 -12.59 -3.31
CA ALA A 223 -2.97 -13.18 -3.13
C ALA A 223 -3.74 -12.29 -2.16
N GLY A 224 -4.90 -11.79 -2.57
CA GLY A 224 -5.74 -10.89 -1.79
C GLY A 224 -7.19 -11.35 -1.78
N GLU A 225 -7.88 -11.05 -0.71
CA GLU A 225 -9.29 -11.37 -0.51
C GLU A 225 -10.04 -10.17 0.06
N ALA A 226 -11.34 -10.07 -0.26
CA ALA A 226 -12.33 -9.32 0.49
C ALA A 226 -13.56 -10.19 0.69
N LYS A 227 -14.09 -10.22 1.92
CA LYS A 227 -15.29 -11.00 2.23
C LYS A 227 -16.52 -10.39 1.60
N ASP A 228 -17.41 -11.24 1.14
CA ASP A 228 -18.71 -10.80 0.65
C ASP A 228 -19.68 -10.53 1.80
N SER A 229 -20.53 -9.52 1.63
CA SER A 229 -21.55 -9.17 2.61
C SER A 229 -22.88 -9.84 2.28
N SER A 230 -23.27 -10.81 3.07
CA SER A 230 -24.55 -11.51 2.94
C SER A 230 -25.79 -10.61 3.17
N THR A 231 -25.61 -9.35 3.54
CA THR A 231 -26.71 -8.44 3.92
C THR A 231 -27.29 -7.67 2.74
N MET A 232 -26.65 -7.68 1.60
CA MET A 232 -27.01 -6.82 0.46
C MET A 232 -27.61 -7.61 -0.71
N GLY A 233 -28.36 -8.62 -0.44
CA GLY A 233 -29.37 -9.24 -1.30
C GLY A 233 -29.10 -9.40 -2.79
N THR A 234 -28.99 -10.59 -3.28
CA THR A 234 -29.15 -11.12 -4.65
C THR A 234 -27.96 -11.12 -5.62
N ALA A 235 -26.88 -10.46 -5.36
CA ALA A 235 -25.65 -10.70 -6.10
C ALA A 235 -24.78 -11.64 -5.28
N GLY A 236 -24.06 -12.48 -5.85
CA GLY A 236 -23.15 -13.49 -5.39
C GLY A 236 -22.87 -13.63 -3.88
N THR A 237 -22.61 -14.83 -3.49
CA THR A 237 -22.14 -15.21 -2.14
C THR A 237 -20.68 -15.61 -2.18
N THR A 238 -19.91 -15.07 -3.11
CA THR A 238 -18.53 -15.48 -3.35
C THR A 238 -17.62 -14.30 -3.01
N ASP A 239 -16.70 -14.53 -2.07
CA ASP A 239 -15.70 -13.55 -1.68
C ASP A 239 -14.90 -13.06 -2.91
N ASP A 240 -14.57 -11.78 -2.95
CA ASP A 240 -13.68 -11.23 -3.94
C ASP A 240 -12.27 -11.76 -3.75
N ALA A 241 -11.62 -12.14 -4.83
CA ALA A 241 -10.25 -12.62 -4.81
C ALA A 241 -9.39 -11.98 -5.91
N TYR A 242 -8.14 -11.76 -5.59
CA TYR A 242 -7.12 -11.27 -6.51
C TYR A 242 -5.86 -12.08 -6.37
N ASP A 243 -5.47 -12.78 -7.42
CA ASP A 243 -4.22 -13.52 -7.51
C ASP A 243 -3.35 -12.95 -8.63
N SER A 244 -2.09 -12.70 -8.35
CA SER A 244 -1.14 -12.28 -9.39
C SER A 244 0.24 -12.87 -9.19
N VAL A 245 0.90 -13.14 -10.29
CA VAL A 245 2.32 -13.47 -10.34
C VAL A 245 2.98 -12.58 -11.37
N GLY A 246 4.04 -11.89 -10.95
CA GLY A 246 4.85 -11.04 -11.83
C GLY A 246 6.31 -11.44 -11.81
N ALA A 247 6.96 -11.38 -12.96
CA ALA A 247 8.39 -11.60 -13.11
C ALA A 247 9.01 -10.51 -13.99
N SER A 248 10.23 -10.11 -13.67
CA SER A 248 10.99 -9.14 -14.47
C SER A 248 12.46 -9.51 -14.58
N LEU A 249 13.04 -9.09 -15.70
CA LEU A 249 14.48 -9.12 -15.96
C LEU A 249 14.89 -7.73 -16.46
N THR A 250 15.87 -7.14 -15.79
CA THR A 250 16.50 -5.89 -16.22
C THR A 250 17.98 -6.14 -16.49
N TYR A 251 18.46 -5.66 -17.61
CA TYR A 251 19.88 -5.71 -17.99
C TYR A 251 20.39 -4.29 -18.23
N ALA A 252 21.39 -3.86 -17.44
CA ALA A 252 22.06 -2.58 -17.63
C ALA A 252 22.99 -2.67 -18.85
N VAL A 253 22.57 -2.07 -19.96
CA VAL A 253 23.31 -2.10 -21.25
C VAL A 253 24.45 -1.10 -21.23
N ALA A 254 24.20 0.07 -20.64
CA ALA A 254 25.15 1.17 -20.49
C ALA A 254 24.71 2.08 -19.33
N SER A 255 25.57 3.03 -18.95
CA SER A 255 25.20 4.04 -17.97
C SER A 255 23.92 4.77 -18.40
N GLY A 256 22.87 4.70 -17.56
CA GLY A 256 21.58 5.31 -17.82
C GLY A 256 20.71 4.57 -18.85
N VAL A 257 21.10 3.39 -19.35
CA VAL A 257 20.32 2.63 -20.33
C VAL A 257 20.16 1.18 -19.85
N SER A 258 18.92 0.72 -19.72
CA SER A 258 18.62 -0.67 -19.36
C SER A 258 17.60 -1.28 -20.32
N ALA A 259 17.81 -2.53 -20.68
CA ALA A 259 16.81 -3.35 -21.35
C ALA A 259 15.94 -4.03 -20.27
N VAL A 260 14.62 -4.09 -20.49
CA VAL A 260 13.66 -4.64 -19.53
C VAL A 260 12.77 -5.66 -20.22
N LEU A 261 12.57 -6.81 -19.59
CA LEU A 261 11.57 -7.81 -19.91
C LEU A 261 10.68 -7.99 -18.69
N GLY A 262 9.38 -7.96 -18.87
CA GLY A 262 8.39 -8.22 -17.82
C GLY A 262 7.34 -9.22 -18.28
N TYR A 263 6.80 -9.95 -17.31
CA TYR A 263 5.65 -10.84 -17.46
C TYR A 263 4.77 -10.71 -16.23
N THR A 264 3.47 -10.66 -16.43
CA THR A 264 2.49 -10.77 -15.36
C THR A 264 1.33 -11.67 -15.75
N THR A 265 0.77 -12.36 -14.78
CA THR A 265 -0.54 -12.98 -14.87
C THR A 265 -1.37 -12.51 -13.69
N VAL A 266 -2.65 -12.27 -13.94
CA VAL A 266 -3.62 -11.84 -12.93
C VAL A 266 -4.89 -12.67 -13.14
N ASP A 267 -5.43 -13.18 -12.04
CA ASP A 267 -6.73 -13.79 -11.97
C ASP A 267 -7.53 -13.05 -10.90
N VAL A 268 -8.76 -12.67 -11.24
CA VAL A 268 -9.67 -11.92 -10.38
C VAL A 268 -11.01 -12.61 -10.37
N GLN A 269 -11.56 -12.78 -9.19
CA GLN A 269 -12.92 -13.23 -8.95
C GLN A 269 -13.69 -12.11 -8.27
N ASP A 270 -14.87 -11.81 -8.78
CA ASP A 270 -15.78 -10.76 -8.31
C ASP A 270 -17.16 -11.40 -8.10
N GLU A 271 -17.93 -10.97 -7.13
CA GLU A 271 -19.37 -11.16 -6.82
C GLU A 271 -20.02 -12.53 -7.15
N GLY A 272 -19.57 -13.28 -8.11
CA GLY A 272 -20.17 -14.52 -8.53
C GLY A 272 -19.20 -15.51 -9.16
N ALA A 273 -19.46 -16.79 -9.00
CA ALA A 273 -18.62 -17.86 -9.57
C ALA A 273 -18.43 -17.77 -11.10
N SER A 274 -19.19 -16.91 -11.79
CA SER A 274 -19.09 -16.62 -13.22
C SER A 274 -18.43 -15.28 -13.55
N ASP A 275 -18.21 -14.42 -12.57
CA ASP A 275 -17.62 -13.10 -12.78
C ASP A 275 -16.10 -13.14 -12.49
N THR A 276 -15.42 -13.94 -13.30
CA THR A 276 -13.97 -14.04 -13.26
C THR A 276 -13.37 -13.26 -14.43
N SER A 277 -12.33 -12.50 -14.16
CA SER A 277 -11.52 -11.91 -15.20
C SER A 277 -10.04 -12.15 -14.93
N GLY A 278 -9.24 -12.21 -15.97
CA GLY A 278 -7.82 -12.44 -15.80
C GLY A 278 -7.11 -12.50 -17.14
N GLY A 279 -5.83 -12.69 -17.07
CA GLY A 279 -5.01 -12.79 -18.26
C GLY A 279 -3.51 -12.73 -17.98
N SER A 280 -2.74 -12.66 -19.03
CA SER A 280 -1.30 -12.47 -18.95
C SER A 280 -0.82 -11.40 -19.92
N ALA A 281 0.20 -10.66 -19.51
CA ALA A 281 0.85 -9.63 -20.31
C ALA A 281 2.37 -9.77 -20.32
N TRP A 282 2.98 -9.37 -21.43
CA TRP A 282 4.41 -9.27 -21.60
C TRP A 282 4.79 -7.83 -21.93
N TYR A 283 5.93 -7.43 -21.44
CA TYR A 283 6.58 -6.17 -21.80
C TYR A 283 8.03 -6.44 -22.19
N VAL A 284 8.46 -5.85 -23.30
CA VAL A 284 9.86 -5.79 -23.72
C VAL A 284 10.17 -4.37 -24.11
N GLY A 285 11.18 -3.77 -23.50
CA GLY A 285 11.51 -2.38 -23.74
C GLY A 285 12.86 -1.96 -23.20
N ALA A 286 13.09 -0.67 -23.19
CA ALA A 286 14.26 -0.06 -22.60
C ALA A 286 13.85 1.16 -21.75
N THR A 287 14.56 1.35 -20.64
CA THR A 287 14.49 2.56 -19.82
C THR A 287 15.74 3.40 -20.03
N MET A 288 15.57 4.72 -20.07
CA MET A 288 16.68 5.67 -20.22
C MET A 288 16.54 6.75 -19.14
N SER A 289 17.66 7.05 -18.46
CA SER A 289 17.78 8.17 -17.52
C SER A 289 18.93 9.08 -17.96
N PHE A 290 18.68 10.38 -18.02
CA PHE A 290 19.61 11.41 -18.48
C PHE A 290 19.97 12.35 -17.34
#